data_2cea05a320ef2c256466e751bdc269b2
#
_entry.id   2cea05a320ef2c256466e751bdc269b2
#
_cell.length_a   1.000
_cell.length_b   1.000
_cell.length_c   1.000
_cell.angle_alpha   90.00
_cell.angle_beta   90.00
_cell.angle_gamma   90.00
#
_symmetry.space_group_name_H-M   'P 1'
#
loop_
_entity.id
_entity.type
_entity.pdbx_description
1 polymer ?
#
loop_
_entity_poly.entity_id
_entity_poly.type
_entity_poly.pdbx_seq_one_letter_code
_entity_poly.pdbx_strand_id
1 'polypeptide(L)'
;MSITKIALAAATALTLVGVAGAASAATPWESHHPRQDQVLDRVHHQELRVREERREHDISPWQAHRLWAHDQLIARQDHRFSRWNGGYITRGEQHRLNWEENHVGHHIRY
;
A
#
# COMPACT_ATOMS: atom_id res chain seq x y z
N MET A 1 -39.18 -11.52 -7.19
CA MET A 1 -37.91 -11.71 -7.87
C MET A 1 -36.93 -10.64 -7.55
N SER A 2 -37.24 -9.44 -7.91
CA SER A 2 -36.33 -8.35 -7.68
C SER A 2 -36.06 -8.11 -6.21
N ILE A 3 -37.00 -8.41 -5.41
CA ILE A 3 -36.91 -8.20 -3.96
C ILE A 3 -35.77 -8.97 -3.36
N THR A 4 -35.63 -10.19 -3.77
CA THR A 4 -34.55 -10.99 -3.23
C THR A 4 -33.20 -10.42 -3.55
N LYS A 5 -33.09 -9.86 -4.74
CA LYS A 5 -31.82 -9.25 -5.12
C LYS A 5 -31.49 -8.08 -4.24
N ILE A 6 -32.49 -7.32 -3.92
CA ILE A 6 -32.30 -6.17 -3.03
C ILE A 6 -31.81 -6.62 -1.69
N ALA A 7 -32.40 -7.66 -1.19
CA ALA A 7 -31.99 -8.19 0.09
C ALA A 7 -30.52 -8.58 0.06
N LEU A 8 -30.10 -9.12 -1.03
CA LEU A 8 -28.70 -9.47 -1.18
C LEU A 8 -27.82 -8.26 -1.10
N ALA A 9 -28.25 -7.20 -1.72
CA ALA A 9 -27.48 -5.98 -1.69
C ALA A 9 -27.32 -5.51 -0.24
N ALA A 10 -28.36 -5.61 0.51
CA ALA A 10 -28.28 -5.21 1.90
C ALA A 10 -27.28 -6.06 2.65
N ALA A 11 -27.36 -7.33 2.43
CA ALA A 11 -26.41 -8.23 3.08
C ALA A 11 -24.98 -7.86 2.72
N THR A 12 -24.81 -7.49 1.49
CA THR A 12 -23.48 -7.08 1.06
C THR A 12 -22.98 -5.89 1.85
N ALA A 13 -23.86 -4.96 2.08
CA ALA A 13 -23.45 -3.78 2.83
C ALA A 13 -22.96 -4.16 4.21
N LEU A 14 -23.65 -5.06 4.85
CA LEU A 14 -23.23 -5.52 6.15
C LEU A 14 -21.86 -6.17 6.10
N THR A 15 -21.69 -6.96 5.10
CA THR A 15 -20.42 -7.63 4.94
C THR A 15 -19.29 -6.63 4.83
N LEU A 16 -19.53 -5.57 4.10
CA LEU A 16 -18.51 -4.55 3.96
C LEU A 16 -18.12 -3.96 5.28
N VAL A 17 -19.07 -3.74 6.13
CA VAL A 17 -18.76 -3.21 7.44
C VAL A 17 -17.88 -4.17 8.21
N GLY A 18 -18.24 -5.41 8.20
CA GLY A 18 -17.46 -6.41 8.87
C GLY A 18 -16.06 -6.51 8.30
N VAL A 19 -15.97 -6.44 6.99
CA VAL A 19 -14.67 -6.48 6.34
C VAL A 19 -13.82 -5.28 6.73
N ALA A 20 -14.43 -4.13 6.80
CA ALA A 20 -13.68 -2.95 7.20
C ALA A 20 -13.11 -3.11 8.59
N GLY A 21 -13.88 -3.65 9.50
CA GLY A 21 -13.40 -3.93 10.83
C GLY A 21 -12.26 -4.93 10.83
N ALA A 22 -12.42 -5.99 10.06
CA ALA A 22 -11.38 -6.99 9.96
C ALA A 22 -10.12 -6.42 9.32
N ALA A 23 -10.29 -5.54 8.32
CA ALA A 23 -9.15 -4.95 7.64
C ALA A 23 -8.32 -4.07 8.57
N SER A 24 -8.90 -3.57 9.63
CA SER A 24 -8.16 -2.75 10.58
C SER A 24 -7.38 -3.58 11.57
N ALA A 25 -7.60 -4.89 11.61
CA ALA A 25 -6.90 -5.75 12.55
C ALA A 25 -5.54 -6.12 11.97
N ALA A 26 -4.50 -5.79 12.71
CA ALA A 26 -3.14 -6.13 12.30
C ALA A 26 -2.89 -7.62 12.44
N THR A 27 -2.13 -8.18 11.52
CA THR A 27 -1.64 -9.54 11.64
C THR A 27 -0.57 -9.59 12.71
N PRO A 28 -0.25 -10.79 13.26
CA PRO A 28 0.85 -10.89 14.22
C PRO A 28 2.16 -10.32 13.66
N TRP A 29 2.46 -10.55 12.40
CA TRP A 29 3.67 -10.00 11.81
C TRP A 29 3.63 -8.48 11.83
N GLU A 30 2.53 -7.89 11.40
CA GLU A 30 2.37 -6.43 11.36
C GLU A 30 2.51 -5.81 12.75
N SER A 31 1.94 -6.45 13.74
CA SER A 31 2.03 -5.97 15.11
C SER A 31 3.46 -5.97 15.64
N HIS A 32 4.26 -6.92 15.22
CA HIS A 32 5.64 -7.04 15.68
C HIS A 32 6.63 -6.27 14.80
N HIS A 33 6.18 -5.77 13.63
CA HIS A 33 7.03 -5.04 12.70
C HIS A 33 6.38 -3.72 12.27
N PRO A 34 6.02 -2.85 13.24
CA PRO A 34 5.21 -1.67 12.89
C PRO A 34 5.89 -0.71 11.93
N ARG A 35 7.20 -0.55 12.02
CA ARG A 35 7.89 0.37 11.10
C ARG A 35 7.93 -0.18 9.69
N GLN A 36 8.24 -1.45 9.56
CA GLN A 36 8.29 -2.11 8.26
C GLN A 36 6.90 -2.18 7.64
N ASP A 37 5.90 -2.50 8.44
CA ASP A 37 4.52 -2.53 8.00
C ASP A 37 4.09 -1.17 7.47
N GLN A 38 4.42 -0.11 8.17
CA GLN A 38 4.06 1.25 7.76
C GLN A 38 4.66 1.60 6.39
N VAL A 39 5.93 1.26 6.17
CA VAL A 39 6.59 1.54 4.89
C VAL A 39 5.96 0.71 3.77
N LEU A 40 5.74 -0.57 4.01
CA LEU A 40 5.18 -1.47 2.98
C LEU A 40 3.74 -1.11 2.65
N ASP A 41 2.97 -0.64 3.63
CA ASP A 41 1.62 -0.14 3.37
C ASP A 41 1.66 1.07 2.44
N ARG A 42 2.59 1.96 2.65
CA ARG A 42 2.74 3.12 1.77
C ARG A 42 3.12 2.71 0.36
N VAL A 43 4.03 1.75 0.23
CA VAL A 43 4.38 1.22 -1.09
C VAL A 43 3.14 0.68 -1.79
N HIS A 44 2.35 -0.09 -1.08
CA HIS A 44 1.14 -0.67 -1.65
C HIS A 44 0.15 0.41 -2.08
N HIS A 45 -0.10 1.39 -1.24
CA HIS A 45 -1.02 2.47 -1.57
C HIS A 45 -0.52 3.29 -2.75
N GLN A 46 0.78 3.51 -2.86
CA GLN A 46 1.33 4.23 -4.00
C GLN A 46 1.19 3.43 -5.28
N GLU A 47 1.37 2.13 -5.22
CA GLU A 47 1.17 1.28 -6.40
C GLU A 47 -0.29 1.35 -6.87
N LEU A 48 -1.22 1.37 -5.94
CA LEU A 48 -2.64 1.53 -6.29
C LEU A 48 -2.90 2.88 -6.94
N ARG A 49 -2.28 3.94 -6.44
CA ARG A 49 -2.42 5.27 -7.02
C ARG A 49 -1.83 5.32 -8.43
N VAL A 50 -0.68 4.75 -8.64
CA VAL A 50 -0.06 4.70 -9.98
C VAL A 50 -1.00 3.99 -10.95
N ARG A 51 -1.58 2.89 -10.51
CA ARG A 51 -2.53 2.14 -11.34
C ARG A 51 -3.75 2.96 -11.67
N GLU A 52 -4.27 3.70 -10.70
CA GLU A 52 -5.44 4.55 -10.90
C GLU A 52 -5.13 5.69 -11.86
N GLU A 53 -4.01 6.38 -11.67
CA GLU A 53 -3.61 7.48 -12.54
C GLU A 53 -3.35 6.99 -13.96
N ARG A 54 -2.82 5.78 -14.09
CA ARG A 54 -2.62 5.19 -15.40
C ARG A 54 -3.95 4.86 -16.07
N ARG A 55 -4.90 4.36 -15.30
CA ARG A 55 -6.22 4.04 -15.84
C ARG A 55 -6.95 5.30 -16.30
N GLU A 56 -6.75 6.40 -15.61
CA GLU A 56 -7.35 7.69 -15.97
C GLU A 56 -6.54 8.44 -17.02
N HIS A 57 -5.46 7.87 -17.48
CA HIS A 57 -4.58 8.47 -18.49
C HIS A 57 -3.89 9.75 -18.01
N ASP A 58 -3.76 9.95 -16.72
CA ASP A 58 -3.06 11.10 -16.16
C ASP A 58 -1.55 10.97 -16.25
N ILE A 59 -1.06 9.76 -16.35
CA ILE A 59 0.36 9.49 -16.56
C ILE A 59 0.52 8.50 -17.71
N SER A 60 1.67 8.57 -18.35
CA SER A 60 1.98 7.68 -19.46
C SER A 60 2.34 6.28 -18.97
N PRO A 61 2.30 5.27 -19.84
CA PRO A 61 2.76 3.92 -19.48
C PRO A 61 4.20 3.92 -18.98
N TRP A 62 5.05 4.75 -19.58
CA TRP A 62 6.44 4.83 -19.19
C TRP A 62 6.61 5.45 -17.80
N GLN A 63 5.87 6.50 -17.50
CA GLN A 63 5.86 7.10 -16.17
C GLN A 63 5.37 6.11 -15.12
N ALA A 64 4.30 5.39 -15.42
CA ALA A 64 3.76 4.38 -14.52
C ALA A 64 4.81 3.31 -14.22
N HIS A 65 5.50 2.86 -15.26
CA HIS A 65 6.54 1.85 -15.09
C HIS A 65 7.68 2.36 -14.19
N ARG A 66 8.11 3.59 -14.40
CA ARG A 66 9.16 4.19 -13.57
C ARG A 66 8.75 4.30 -12.12
N LEU A 67 7.54 4.79 -11.87
CA LEU A 67 7.04 4.95 -10.51
C LEU A 67 6.92 3.60 -9.82
N TRP A 68 6.42 2.61 -10.54
CA TRP A 68 6.34 1.26 -10.02
C TRP A 68 7.71 0.70 -9.69
N ALA A 69 8.69 0.94 -10.55
CA ALA A 69 10.06 0.46 -10.32
C ALA A 69 10.66 1.11 -9.08
N HIS A 70 10.40 2.38 -8.85
CA HIS A 70 10.85 3.06 -7.64
C HIS A 70 10.20 2.45 -6.39
N ASP A 71 8.92 2.18 -6.44
CA ASP A 71 8.24 1.54 -5.31
C ASP A 71 8.82 0.15 -5.02
N GLN A 72 9.11 -0.61 -6.06
CA GLN A 72 9.71 -1.93 -5.89
C GLN A 72 11.11 -1.82 -5.29
N LEU A 73 11.85 -0.78 -5.66
CA LEU A 73 13.17 -0.55 -5.08
C LEU A 73 13.07 -0.23 -3.59
N ILE A 74 12.10 0.58 -3.21
CA ILE A 74 11.87 0.90 -1.80
C ILE A 74 11.53 -0.37 -1.01
N ALA A 75 10.64 -1.19 -1.54
CA ALA A 75 10.28 -2.44 -0.89
C ALA A 75 11.50 -3.37 -0.72
N ARG A 76 12.35 -3.42 -1.73
CA ARG A 76 13.57 -4.24 -1.64
C ARG A 76 14.55 -3.71 -0.62
N GLN A 77 14.69 -2.40 -0.51
CA GLN A 77 15.52 -1.80 0.53
C GLN A 77 14.97 -2.10 1.91
N ASP A 78 13.66 -2.03 2.07
CA ASP A 78 13.00 -2.37 3.33
C ASP A 78 13.38 -3.80 3.74
N HIS A 79 13.23 -4.74 2.83
CA HIS A 79 13.57 -6.14 3.12
C HIS A 79 15.06 -6.33 3.40
N ARG A 80 15.91 -5.60 2.73
CA ARG A 80 17.35 -5.67 2.94
C ARG A 80 17.73 -5.16 4.32
N PHE A 81 17.20 -4.01 4.71
CA PHE A 81 17.45 -3.45 6.03
C PHE A 81 16.96 -4.42 7.12
N SER A 82 15.79 -4.99 6.90
CA SER A 82 15.23 -5.96 7.84
C SER A 82 16.16 -7.16 8.03
N ARG A 83 16.72 -7.67 6.94
CA ARG A 83 17.65 -8.81 7.04
C ARG A 83 18.90 -8.45 7.82
N TRP A 84 19.39 -7.22 7.67
CA TRP A 84 20.59 -6.79 8.40
C TRP A 84 20.32 -6.57 9.88
N ASN A 85 19.10 -6.26 10.26
CA ASN A 85 18.74 -5.90 11.62
C ASN A 85 17.91 -6.96 12.33
N GLY A 86 18.08 -8.21 11.96
CA GLY A 86 17.42 -9.33 12.65
C GLY A 86 15.92 -9.38 12.44
N GLY A 87 15.42 -8.88 11.33
CA GLY A 87 14.01 -8.95 10.99
C GLY A 87 13.26 -7.64 11.19
N TYR A 88 13.97 -6.56 11.53
CA TYR A 88 13.35 -5.26 11.81
C TYR A 88 14.05 -4.15 11.07
N ILE A 89 13.38 -3.04 10.85
CA ILE A 89 14.04 -1.84 10.36
C ILE A 89 14.14 -0.81 11.48
N THR A 90 15.19 -0.01 11.44
CA THR A 90 15.41 1.03 12.43
C THR A 90 14.53 2.25 12.13
N ARG A 91 14.41 3.14 13.10
CA ARG A 91 13.67 4.39 12.88
C ARG A 91 14.31 5.24 11.78
N GLY A 92 15.65 5.30 11.75
CA GLY A 92 16.35 6.03 10.69
C GLY A 92 16.10 5.46 9.32
N GLU A 93 16.09 4.13 9.21
CA GLU A 93 15.77 3.47 7.95
C GLU A 93 14.34 3.73 7.54
N GLN A 94 13.40 3.70 8.49
CA GLN A 94 12.02 4.05 8.22
C GLN A 94 11.90 5.48 7.67
N HIS A 95 12.59 6.43 8.30
CA HIS A 95 12.59 7.82 7.85
C HIS A 95 13.13 7.94 6.43
N ARG A 96 14.20 7.23 6.13
CA ARG A 96 14.79 7.26 4.80
C ARG A 96 13.83 6.70 3.76
N LEU A 97 13.23 5.57 4.04
CA LEU A 97 12.30 4.95 3.09
C LEU A 97 11.04 5.80 2.90
N ASN A 98 10.55 6.42 3.96
CA ASN A 98 9.43 7.34 3.86
C ASN A 98 9.78 8.58 3.04
N TRP A 99 11.00 9.04 3.13
CA TRP A 99 11.45 10.15 2.32
C TRP A 99 11.43 9.76 0.84
N GLU A 100 11.90 8.57 0.51
CA GLU A 100 11.86 8.08 -0.87
C GLU A 100 10.41 7.93 -1.34
N GLU A 101 9.52 7.45 -0.47
CA GLU A 101 8.10 7.36 -0.79
C GLU A 101 7.49 8.73 -1.06
N ASN A 102 7.89 9.74 -0.32
CA ASN A 102 7.42 11.09 -0.53
C ASN A 102 7.81 11.59 -1.92
N HIS A 103 9.01 11.25 -2.38
CA HIS A 103 9.45 11.60 -3.72
C HIS A 103 8.59 10.93 -4.79
N VAL A 104 8.31 9.64 -4.62
CA VAL A 104 7.44 8.92 -5.56
C VAL A 104 6.07 9.56 -5.59
N GLY A 105 5.50 9.82 -4.41
CA GLY A 105 4.18 10.43 -4.31
C GLY A 105 4.10 11.79 -4.97
N HIS A 106 5.16 12.57 -4.87
CA HIS A 106 5.21 13.87 -5.51
C HIS A 106 5.18 13.74 -7.03
N HIS A 107 5.93 12.78 -7.57
CA HIS A 107 5.99 12.57 -9.02
C HIS A 107 4.70 11.98 -9.60
N ILE A 108 3.87 11.35 -8.81
CA ILE A 108 2.58 10.86 -9.29
C ILE A 108 1.67 12.02 -9.66
N ARG A 109 1.77 13.12 -8.95
CA ARG A 109 0.91 14.29 -9.17
C ARG A 109 1.34 15.12 -10.37
N TYR A 110 2.57 15.08 -10.69
CA TYR A 110 3.16 15.94 -11.69
C TYR A 110 3.97 15.14 -12.68
#